data_b6061a853e7f193da6bfc6d7bd1083ac
#
_entry.id   b6061a853e7f193da6bfc6d7bd1083ac
#
_cell.length_a   1.000
_cell.length_b   1.000
_cell.length_c   1.000
_cell.angle_alpha   90.00
_cell.angle_beta   90.00
_cell.angle_gamma   90.00
#
_symmetry.space_group_name_H-M   'P 1'
#
loop_
_entity.id
_entity.type
_entity.pdbx_description
1 polymer ?
#
loop_
_entity_poly.entity_id
_entity_poly.type
_entity_poly.pdbx_seq_one_letter_code
_entity_poly.pdbx_strand_id
1 'polypeptide(L)'
;MTLPRILVLATGGTIAGEAGDAMRHDYRPGQVGIEHYLNEAAGLGVAAQFTGRQIANIGSEDIDASIWSRLHAEIDSAMRDDSVDAVIVTHGTDTAEETAFLLDLTLPSTKPVVLVGAMRPTDAVGYDGMRNFANAVRVAGDENAAGRGVLVVMGDRVHSARDVRKAQTRATEAFRGFPRESVAIVTPHSPVPQA
;
A
#
# COMPACT_ATOMS: atom_id res chain seq x y z
N MET A 1 16.48 -15.93 10.67
CA MET A 1 15.54 -15.70 9.55
C MET A 1 16.13 -14.64 8.67
N THR A 2 16.15 -14.82 7.35
CA THR A 2 16.55 -13.80 6.39
C THR A 2 15.45 -12.75 6.32
N LEU A 3 15.82 -11.46 6.18
CA LEU A 3 14.86 -10.39 6.00
C LEU A 3 14.15 -10.52 4.65
N PRO A 4 12.82 -10.31 4.57
CA PRO A 4 12.10 -10.31 3.31
C PRO A 4 12.61 -9.18 2.39
N ARG A 5 12.75 -9.49 1.11
CA ARG A 5 13.16 -8.54 0.06
C ARG A 5 11.90 -8.00 -0.62
N ILE A 6 11.59 -6.76 -0.36
CA ILE A 6 10.34 -6.13 -0.75
C ILE A 6 10.60 -5.09 -1.85
N LEU A 7 9.95 -5.27 -3.00
CA LEU A 7 9.88 -4.24 -4.03
C LEU A 7 8.76 -3.25 -3.69
N VAL A 8 9.10 -1.97 -3.58
CA VAL A 8 8.13 -0.89 -3.34
C VAL A 8 7.93 -0.10 -4.63
N LEU A 9 6.69 -0.06 -5.11
CA LEU A 9 6.27 0.67 -6.30
C LEU A 9 5.44 1.88 -5.88
N ALA A 10 5.90 3.09 -6.20
CA ALA A 10 5.23 4.32 -5.78
C ALA A 10 4.45 4.96 -6.94
N THR A 11 3.16 5.25 -6.73
CA THR A 11 2.31 5.95 -7.71
C THR A 11 1.96 7.39 -7.30
N GLY A 12 2.29 7.81 -6.08
CA GLY A 12 1.93 9.11 -5.53
C GLY A 12 0.80 9.04 -4.51
N GLY A 13 -0.21 9.89 -4.67
CA GLY A 13 -1.34 9.99 -3.74
C GLY A 13 -1.05 10.77 -2.47
N THR A 14 -2.01 10.74 -1.53
CA THR A 14 -1.95 11.43 -0.23
C THR A 14 -0.78 10.96 0.62
N ILE A 15 -0.46 9.69 0.56
CA ILE A 15 0.66 9.10 1.30
C ILE A 15 2.01 9.77 0.93
N ALA A 16 2.10 10.32 -0.27
CA ALA A 16 3.22 11.08 -0.81
C ALA A 16 2.90 12.59 -0.93
N GLY A 17 1.86 13.08 -0.28
CA GLY A 17 1.37 14.45 -0.41
C GLY A 17 1.85 15.36 0.71
N GLU A 18 1.97 16.65 0.42
CA GLU A 18 2.27 17.72 1.37
C GLU A 18 1.21 18.82 1.27
N ALA A 19 0.74 19.30 2.41
CA ALA A 19 -0.25 20.39 2.51
C ALA A 19 0.41 21.77 2.68
N GLY A 20 1.63 21.83 3.21
CA GLY A 20 2.29 23.07 3.57
C GLY A 20 1.72 23.77 4.83
N ASP A 21 0.62 23.24 5.39
CA ASP A 21 0.01 23.68 6.64
C ASP A 21 -0.60 22.44 7.33
N ALA A 22 -0.06 22.10 8.49
CA ALA A 22 -0.41 20.88 9.23
C ALA A 22 -1.90 20.75 9.62
N MET A 23 -2.66 21.84 9.60
CA MET A 23 -4.08 21.88 9.95
C MET A 23 -5.01 21.95 8.73
N ARG A 24 -4.46 22.14 7.54
CA ARG A 24 -5.25 22.14 6.29
C ARG A 24 -5.39 20.75 5.72
N HIS A 25 -6.50 20.55 5.02
CA HIS A 25 -6.79 19.30 4.30
C HIS A 25 -6.58 19.42 2.78
N ASP A 26 -6.24 20.62 2.28
CA ASP A 26 -5.85 20.86 0.90
C ASP A 26 -4.34 20.56 0.77
N TYR A 27 -4.00 19.56 0.02
CA TYR A 27 -2.62 19.12 -0.18
C TYR A 27 -2.34 18.88 -1.67
N ARG A 28 -1.07 18.83 -2.01
CA ARG A 28 -0.62 18.42 -3.34
C ARG A 28 -0.17 16.96 -3.27
N PRO A 29 -0.80 16.05 -4.02
CA PRO A 29 -0.37 14.66 -4.05
C PRO A 29 1.01 14.54 -4.70
N GLY A 30 1.74 13.48 -4.33
CA GLY A 30 2.98 13.12 -5.01
C GLY A 30 4.14 14.12 -4.84
N GLN A 31 4.26 14.81 -3.73
CA GLN A 31 5.39 15.73 -3.48
C GLN A 31 6.62 14.99 -2.94
N VAL A 32 6.42 13.86 -2.29
CA VAL A 32 7.46 13.06 -1.65
C VAL A 32 7.78 11.83 -2.50
N GLY A 33 9.05 11.64 -2.83
CA GLY A 33 9.51 10.49 -3.60
C GLY A 33 9.64 9.22 -2.77
N ILE A 34 9.80 8.08 -3.45
CA ILE A 34 9.90 6.75 -2.84
C ILE A 34 11.06 6.65 -1.83
N GLU A 35 12.18 7.33 -2.07
CA GLU A 35 13.36 7.31 -1.20
C GLU A 35 13.05 7.80 0.22
N HIS A 36 12.11 8.74 0.37
CA HIS A 36 11.68 9.24 1.67
C HIS A 36 11.06 8.10 2.51
N TYR A 37 10.15 7.33 1.93
CA TYR A 37 9.52 6.20 2.63
C TYR A 37 10.51 5.12 3.02
N LEU A 38 11.46 4.83 2.14
CA LEU A 38 12.46 3.80 2.41
C LEU A 38 13.38 4.22 3.55
N ASN A 39 13.76 5.51 3.60
CA ASN A 39 14.58 6.06 4.67
C ASN A 39 13.83 6.08 6.01
N GLU A 40 12.56 6.51 6.02
CA GLU A 40 11.75 6.51 7.23
C GLU A 40 11.44 5.09 7.72
N ALA A 41 11.15 4.16 6.82
CA ALA A 41 10.91 2.77 7.16
C ALA A 41 12.11 2.12 7.89
N ALA A 42 13.32 2.47 7.47
CA ALA A 42 14.53 2.03 8.17
C ALA A 42 14.57 2.51 9.63
N GLY A 43 14.04 3.71 9.91
CA GLY A 43 13.94 4.28 11.27
C GLY A 43 12.85 3.65 12.14
N LEU A 44 11.84 3.00 11.53
CA LEU A 44 10.72 2.39 12.26
C LEU A 44 11.03 0.99 12.80
N GLY A 45 12.23 0.45 12.59
CA GLY A 45 12.59 -0.89 13.02
C GLY A 45 11.82 -2.00 12.29
N VAL A 46 11.30 -1.73 11.10
CA VAL A 46 10.61 -2.72 10.26
C VAL A 46 11.67 -3.55 9.56
N ALA A 47 11.69 -4.84 9.84
CA ALA A 47 12.74 -5.74 9.39
C ALA A 47 12.47 -6.22 7.95
N ALA A 48 12.94 -5.47 6.95
CA ALA A 48 12.90 -5.85 5.53
C ALA A 48 14.06 -5.21 4.75
N GLN A 49 14.36 -5.77 3.57
CA GLN A 49 15.25 -5.16 2.57
C GLN A 49 14.37 -4.55 1.48
N PHE A 50 14.58 -3.27 1.17
CA PHE A 50 13.74 -2.56 0.22
C PHE A 50 14.48 -2.24 -1.08
N THR A 51 13.76 -2.37 -2.19
CA THR A 51 14.09 -1.78 -3.48
C THR A 51 12.92 -0.91 -3.92
N GLY A 52 13.16 0.36 -4.24
CA GLY A 52 12.11 1.31 -4.62
C GLY A 52 12.10 1.61 -6.11
N ARG A 53 10.91 1.76 -6.71
CA ARG A 53 10.73 2.28 -8.06
C ARG A 53 9.56 3.26 -8.10
N GLN A 54 9.79 4.43 -8.70
CA GLN A 54 8.73 5.41 -8.93
C GLN A 54 8.00 5.07 -10.24
N ILE A 55 6.72 4.74 -10.18
CA ILE A 55 5.86 4.46 -11.33
C ILE A 55 5.21 5.75 -11.82
N ALA A 56 4.62 6.51 -10.91
CA ALA A 56 4.01 7.81 -11.14
C ALA A 56 4.12 8.64 -9.87
N ASN A 57 3.81 9.94 -9.95
CA ASN A 57 3.80 10.83 -8.79
C ASN A 57 2.61 11.80 -8.90
N ILE A 58 1.40 11.26 -8.84
CA ILE A 58 0.13 11.94 -9.13
C ILE A 58 -0.92 11.65 -8.07
N GLY A 59 -2.04 12.38 -8.10
CA GLY A 59 -3.28 11.98 -7.44
C GLY A 59 -3.83 10.70 -8.06
N SER A 60 -4.50 9.86 -7.28
CA SER A 60 -5.04 8.62 -7.83
C SER A 60 -6.20 8.82 -8.80
N GLU A 61 -6.87 9.95 -8.75
CA GLU A 61 -7.88 10.38 -9.71
C GLU A 61 -7.35 10.55 -11.15
N ASP A 62 -6.02 10.75 -11.27
CA ASP A 62 -5.33 10.91 -12.57
C ASP A 62 -4.70 9.60 -13.07
N ILE A 63 -4.89 8.49 -12.38
CA ILE A 63 -4.39 7.19 -12.82
C ILE A 63 -5.16 6.72 -14.05
N ASP A 64 -4.42 6.44 -15.11
CA ASP A 64 -4.93 5.95 -16.38
C ASP A 64 -4.47 4.52 -16.72
N ALA A 65 -4.93 4.02 -17.87
CA ALA A 65 -4.58 2.68 -18.35
C ALA A 65 -3.08 2.50 -18.59
N SER A 66 -2.33 3.55 -18.92
CA SER A 66 -0.90 3.48 -19.14
C SER A 66 -0.14 3.25 -17.83
N ILE A 67 -0.58 3.91 -16.76
CA ILE A 67 -0.02 3.73 -15.41
C ILE A 67 -0.36 2.35 -14.87
N TRP A 68 -1.61 1.89 -15.04
CA TRP A 68 -1.99 0.53 -14.69
C TRP A 68 -1.17 -0.52 -15.44
N SER A 69 -0.94 -0.33 -16.75
CA SER A 69 -0.13 -1.25 -17.56
C SER A 69 1.32 -1.31 -17.06
N ARG A 70 1.92 -0.17 -16.72
CA ARG A 70 3.27 -0.11 -16.16
C ARG A 70 3.35 -0.78 -14.80
N LEU A 71 2.41 -0.47 -13.92
CA LEU A 71 2.32 -1.06 -12.59
C LEU A 71 2.17 -2.58 -12.67
N HIS A 72 1.26 -3.06 -13.52
CA HIS A 72 1.06 -4.49 -13.77
C HIS A 72 2.34 -5.16 -14.26
N ALA A 73 3.01 -4.59 -15.27
CA ALA A 73 4.24 -5.15 -15.84
C ALA A 73 5.37 -5.28 -14.81
N GLU A 74 5.54 -4.28 -13.94
CA GLU A 74 6.53 -4.32 -12.86
C GLU A 74 6.22 -5.40 -11.82
N ILE A 75 4.94 -5.53 -11.42
CA ILE A 75 4.53 -6.56 -10.45
C ILE A 75 4.65 -7.95 -11.09
N ASP A 76 4.20 -8.14 -12.33
CA ASP A 76 4.28 -9.42 -13.03
C ASP A 76 5.75 -9.87 -13.22
N SER A 77 6.65 -8.92 -13.49
CA SER A 77 8.10 -9.19 -13.50
C SER A 77 8.61 -9.63 -12.12
N ALA A 78 8.18 -8.94 -11.05
CA ALA A 78 8.56 -9.28 -9.69
C ALA A 78 8.05 -10.67 -9.23
N MET A 79 6.89 -11.11 -9.75
CA MET A 79 6.38 -12.46 -9.47
C MET A 79 7.32 -13.56 -9.94
N ARG A 80 8.11 -13.29 -10.99
CA ARG A 80 9.08 -14.23 -11.58
C ARG A 80 10.53 -14.04 -11.11
N ASP A 81 10.79 -13.00 -10.35
CA ASP A 81 12.14 -12.65 -9.86
C ASP A 81 12.40 -13.26 -8.48
N ASP A 82 13.24 -14.28 -8.39
CA ASP A 82 13.60 -14.95 -7.14
C ASP A 82 14.31 -14.03 -6.14
N SER A 83 14.76 -12.83 -6.55
CA SER A 83 15.33 -11.82 -5.65
C SER A 83 14.27 -10.97 -4.94
N VAL A 84 13.00 -11.10 -5.27
CA VAL A 84 11.86 -10.38 -4.68
C VAL A 84 10.95 -11.37 -3.96
N ASP A 85 10.68 -11.14 -2.68
CA ASP A 85 9.79 -11.97 -1.87
C ASP A 85 8.34 -11.42 -1.83
N ALA A 86 8.17 -10.09 -1.92
CA ALA A 86 6.86 -9.44 -1.91
C ALA A 86 6.90 -8.08 -2.62
N VAL A 87 5.71 -7.56 -2.97
CA VAL A 87 5.54 -6.24 -3.57
C VAL A 87 4.62 -5.38 -2.69
N ILE A 88 5.03 -4.13 -2.44
CA ILE A 88 4.18 -3.10 -1.85
C ILE A 88 3.94 -2.01 -2.90
N VAL A 89 2.70 -1.57 -3.05
CA VAL A 89 2.31 -0.44 -3.89
C VAL A 89 1.83 0.69 -3.00
N THR A 90 2.54 1.84 -2.99
CA THR A 90 2.01 3.05 -2.36
C THR A 90 1.11 3.76 -3.36
N HIS A 91 -0.12 4.10 -2.95
CA HIS A 91 -1.18 4.52 -3.85
C HIS A 91 -2.08 5.58 -3.21
N GLY A 92 -2.65 6.46 -4.03
CA GLY A 92 -3.70 7.37 -3.57
C GLY A 92 -4.99 6.62 -3.29
N THR A 93 -5.80 7.14 -2.36
CA THR A 93 -6.93 6.39 -1.82
C THR A 93 -8.19 6.45 -2.65
N ASP A 94 -8.32 7.41 -3.60
CA ASP A 94 -9.58 7.63 -4.34
C ASP A 94 -9.88 6.50 -5.34
N THR A 95 -8.84 5.92 -5.96
CA THR A 95 -8.97 4.79 -6.90
C THR A 95 -8.19 3.54 -6.45
N ALA A 96 -7.93 3.44 -5.15
CA ALA A 96 -7.20 2.30 -4.60
C ALA A 96 -7.96 0.97 -4.79
N GLU A 97 -9.29 1.00 -4.64
CA GLU A 97 -10.13 -0.19 -4.79
C GLU A 97 -10.15 -0.70 -6.23
N GLU A 98 -10.20 0.20 -7.22
CA GLU A 98 -10.17 -0.15 -8.64
C GLU A 98 -8.81 -0.72 -9.04
N THR A 99 -7.72 -0.07 -8.62
CA THR A 99 -6.37 -0.55 -8.89
C THR A 99 -6.12 -1.91 -8.24
N ALA A 100 -6.50 -2.08 -6.98
CA ALA A 100 -6.35 -3.35 -6.27
C ALA A 100 -7.14 -4.47 -6.95
N PHE A 101 -8.38 -4.20 -7.35
CA PHE A 101 -9.22 -5.19 -8.01
C PHE A 101 -8.73 -5.56 -9.41
N LEU A 102 -8.27 -4.59 -10.21
CA LEU A 102 -7.66 -4.85 -11.50
C LEU A 102 -6.45 -5.76 -11.38
N LEU A 103 -5.54 -5.44 -10.45
CA LEU A 103 -4.33 -6.23 -10.21
C LEU A 103 -4.67 -7.64 -9.72
N ASP A 104 -5.67 -7.78 -8.83
CA ASP A 104 -6.11 -9.09 -8.33
C ASP A 104 -6.70 -9.99 -9.41
N LEU A 105 -7.36 -9.41 -10.42
CA LEU A 105 -7.93 -10.16 -11.53
C LEU A 105 -6.90 -10.58 -12.57
N THR A 106 -5.78 -9.87 -12.67
CA THR A 106 -4.85 -10.00 -13.81
C THR A 106 -3.48 -10.55 -13.45
N LEU A 107 -3.11 -10.55 -12.16
CA LEU A 107 -1.80 -11.02 -11.68
C LEU A 107 -1.88 -12.45 -11.12
N PRO A 108 -0.82 -13.25 -11.28
CA PRO A 108 -0.68 -14.48 -10.51
C PRO A 108 -0.39 -14.15 -9.04
N SER A 109 -1.12 -14.75 -8.10
CA SER A 109 -0.97 -14.48 -6.66
C SER A 109 0.08 -15.39 -5.99
N THR A 110 1.25 -15.54 -6.59
CA THR A 110 2.31 -16.42 -6.07
C THR A 110 3.09 -15.80 -4.91
N LYS A 111 3.20 -14.46 -4.89
CA LYS A 111 3.85 -13.70 -3.84
C LYS A 111 2.88 -12.66 -3.27
N PRO A 112 3.08 -12.18 -2.02
CA PRO A 112 2.26 -11.10 -1.49
C PRO A 112 2.34 -9.83 -2.33
N VAL A 113 1.18 -9.26 -2.67
CA VAL A 113 1.03 -7.92 -3.25
C VAL A 113 0.16 -7.10 -2.31
N VAL A 114 0.71 -6.02 -1.77
CA VAL A 114 0.04 -5.19 -0.77
C VAL A 114 -0.06 -3.76 -1.26
N LEU A 115 -1.28 -3.26 -1.40
CA LEU A 115 -1.55 -1.86 -1.70
C LEU A 115 -1.76 -1.10 -0.40
N VAL A 116 -1.16 0.10 -0.29
CA VAL A 116 -1.23 0.93 0.90
C VAL A 116 -1.34 2.41 0.54
N GLY A 117 -2.12 3.14 1.32
CA GLY A 117 -2.29 4.57 1.17
C GLY A 117 -2.31 5.30 2.50
N ALA A 118 -2.63 6.60 2.46
CA ALA A 118 -2.86 7.42 3.63
C ALA A 118 -4.06 8.35 3.40
N MET A 119 -4.75 8.69 4.48
CA MET A 119 -5.85 9.66 4.46
C MET A 119 -5.40 11.08 4.81
N ARG A 120 -4.20 11.23 5.37
CA ARG A 120 -3.60 12.52 5.73
C ARG A 120 -2.25 12.67 5.06
N PRO A 121 -1.88 13.88 4.57
CA PRO A 121 -0.58 14.15 3.97
C PRO A 121 0.56 14.08 5.00
N THR A 122 1.80 14.01 4.52
CA THR A 122 2.99 13.73 5.33
C THR A 122 3.25 14.75 6.43
N ASP A 123 2.91 16.02 6.20
CA ASP A 123 3.10 17.14 7.12
C ASP A 123 1.87 17.42 8.00
N ALA A 124 0.78 16.66 7.88
CA ALA A 124 -0.42 16.85 8.68
C ALA A 124 -0.29 16.28 10.09
N VAL A 125 -0.95 16.92 11.06
CA VAL A 125 -1.09 16.37 12.41
C VAL A 125 -1.85 15.04 12.35
N GLY A 126 -1.23 14.00 12.88
CA GLY A 126 -1.77 12.64 12.87
C GLY A 126 -1.65 11.95 11.50
N TYR A 127 -0.61 12.26 10.74
CA TYR A 127 -0.22 11.51 9.53
C TYR A 127 -0.27 10.01 9.78
N ASP A 128 -1.02 9.30 8.96
CA ASP A 128 -1.26 7.86 9.10
C ASP A 128 -0.40 7.00 8.15
N GLY A 129 0.28 7.63 7.19
CA GLY A 129 0.95 6.92 6.09
C GLY A 129 2.09 6.02 6.56
N MET A 130 2.95 6.45 7.49
CA MET A 130 4.07 5.63 7.95
C MET A 130 3.60 4.44 8.80
N ARG A 131 2.53 4.60 9.59
CA ARG A 131 1.91 3.47 10.29
C ARG A 131 1.33 2.46 9.29
N ASN A 132 0.59 2.95 8.30
CA ASN A 132 0.01 2.11 7.26
C ASN A 132 1.11 1.38 6.47
N PHE A 133 2.19 2.08 6.12
CA PHE A 133 3.33 1.49 5.43
C PHE A 133 4.03 0.41 6.29
N ALA A 134 4.28 0.69 7.57
CA ALA A 134 4.85 -0.31 8.48
C ALA A 134 3.97 -1.56 8.61
N ASN A 135 2.65 -1.38 8.63
CA ASN A 135 1.70 -2.49 8.64
C ASN A 135 1.73 -3.25 7.31
N ALA A 136 1.81 -2.55 6.17
CA ALA A 136 1.96 -3.17 4.85
C ALA A 136 3.24 -4.03 4.76
N VAL A 137 4.36 -3.57 5.32
CA VAL A 137 5.61 -4.34 5.38
C VAL A 137 5.44 -5.62 6.20
N ARG A 138 4.76 -5.56 7.35
CA ARG A 138 4.47 -6.75 8.17
C ARG A 138 3.61 -7.76 7.41
N VAL A 139 2.58 -7.29 6.71
CA VAL A 139 1.71 -8.15 5.89
C VAL A 139 2.48 -8.74 4.72
N ALA A 140 3.28 -7.93 4.02
CA ALA A 140 4.09 -8.39 2.89
C ALA A 140 5.15 -9.42 3.30
N GLY A 141 5.66 -9.32 4.52
CA GLY A 141 6.64 -10.28 5.08
C GLY A 141 6.01 -11.53 5.71
N ASP A 142 4.69 -11.62 5.78
CA ASP A 142 3.98 -12.79 6.34
C ASP A 142 3.75 -13.84 5.25
N GLU A 143 4.25 -15.06 5.48
CA GLU A 143 4.08 -16.18 4.55
C GLU A 143 2.61 -16.54 4.27
N ASN A 144 1.71 -16.24 5.23
CA ASN A 144 0.28 -16.44 5.07
C ASN A 144 -0.39 -15.43 4.13
N ALA A 145 0.30 -14.37 3.72
CA ALA A 145 -0.22 -13.41 2.73
C ALA A 145 -0.04 -13.91 1.29
N ALA A 146 0.86 -14.86 1.03
CA ALA A 146 1.05 -15.45 -0.28
C ALA A 146 -0.21 -16.25 -0.69
N GLY A 147 -0.57 -16.18 -1.98
CA GLY A 147 -1.75 -16.87 -2.51
C GLY A 147 -3.10 -16.24 -2.17
N ARG A 148 -3.13 -15.10 -1.49
CA ARG A 148 -4.38 -14.42 -1.10
C ARG A 148 -4.86 -13.35 -2.08
N GLY A 149 -4.24 -13.25 -3.24
CA GLY A 149 -4.48 -12.16 -4.18
C GLY A 149 -3.86 -10.85 -3.72
N VAL A 150 -4.42 -9.74 -4.19
CA VAL A 150 -3.99 -8.41 -3.78
C VAL A 150 -4.67 -8.02 -2.48
N LEU A 151 -3.88 -7.57 -1.51
CA LEU A 151 -4.33 -7.11 -0.20
C LEU A 151 -4.23 -5.58 -0.13
N VAL A 152 -5.18 -4.95 0.56
CA VAL A 152 -5.18 -3.51 0.82
C VAL A 152 -5.04 -3.28 2.33
N VAL A 153 -4.01 -2.56 2.74
CA VAL A 153 -3.73 -2.25 4.13
C VAL A 153 -4.02 -0.78 4.40
N MET A 154 -5.00 -0.54 5.27
CA MET A 154 -5.35 0.80 5.74
C MET A 154 -5.62 0.76 7.25
N GLY A 155 -4.92 1.60 8.00
CA GLY A 155 -4.90 1.49 9.45
C GLY A 155 -4.35 0.14 9.91
N ASP A 156 -5.05 -0.48 10.82
CA ASP A 156 -4.70 -1.81 11.33
C ASP A 156 -5.45 -2.94 10.61
N ARG A 157 -6.20 -2.64 9.53
CA ARG A 157 -7.01 -3.61 8.81
C ARG A 157 -6.37 -4.02 7.49
N VAL A 158 -6.49 -5.30 7.19
CA VAL A 158 -6.12 -5.91 5.92
C VAL A 158 -7.38 -6.31 5.20
N HIS A 159 -7.61 -5.77 4.02
CA HIS A 159 -8.77 -6.09 3.19
C HIS A 159 -8.34 -6.89 1.97
N SER A 160 -9.25 -7.77 1.49
CA SER A 160 -9.13 -8.34 0.16
C SER A 160 -9.46 -7.28 -0.90
N ALA A 161 -8.75 -7.25 -1.99
CA ALA A 161 -9.07 -6.39 -3.14
C ALA A 161 -10.50 -6.60 -3.66
N ARG A 162 -11.07 -7.79 -3.49
CA ARG A 162 -12.43 -8.13 -3.95
C ARG A 162 -13.54 -7.55 -3.08
N ASP A 163 -13.24 -7.27 -1.82
CA ASP A 163 -14.23 -6.85 -0.84
C ASP A 163 -14.11 -5.37 -0.46
N VAL A 164 -12.91 -4.77 -0.64
CA VAL A 164 -12.59 -3.43 -0.16
C VAL A 164 -13.36 -2.33 -0.89
N ARG A 165 -13.78 -1.31 -0.12
CA ARG A 165 -14.38 -0.07 -0.63
C ARG A 165 -13.95 1.12 0.23
N LYS A 166 -13.70 2.25 -0.42
CA LYS A 166 -13.54 3.53 0.26
C LYS A 166 -14.92 4.07 0.65
N ALA A 167 -15.33 3.80 1.89
CA ALA A 167 -16.67 4.14 2.39
C ALA A 167 -16.78 5.57 2.92
N GLN A 168 -15.66 6.24 3.20
CA GLN A 168 -15.59 7.61 3.72
C GLN A 168 -14.47 8.40 3.04
N THR A 169 -14.66 9.72 2.95
CA THR A 169 -13.74 10.59 2.22
C THR A 169 -12.64 11.22 3.09
N ARG A 170 -12.81 11.28 4.42
CA ARG A 170 -11.92 12.04 5.33
C ARG A 170 -11.43 11.29 6.56
N ALA A 171 -12.12 10.25 6.99
CA ALA A 171 -11.72 9.48 8.17
C ALA A 171 -10.46 8.65 7.88
N THR A 172 -9.58 8.48 8.85
CA THR A 172 -8.42 7.58 8.71
C THR A 172 -8.84 6.12 8.53
N GLU A 173 -9.98 5.72 9.13
CA GLU A 173 -10.63 4.43 8.88
C GLU A 173 -11.66 4.55 7.76
N ALA A 174 -11.23 5.00 6.57
CA ALA A 174 -12.13 5.25 5.44
C ALA A 174 -12.56 3.98 4.70
N PHE A 175 -11.80 2.90 4.81
CA PHE A 175 -12.02 1.68 4.07
C PHE A 175 -12.85 0.66 4.85
N ARG A 176 -13.73 -0.02 4.13
CA ARG A 176 -14.58 -1.12 4.62
C ARG A 176 -14.55 -2.27 3.62
N GLY A 177 -14.85 -3.45 4.09
CA GLY A 177 -15.02 -4.62 3.24
C GLY A 177 -16.46 -5.09 3.19
N PHE A 178 -16.87 -5.69 2.07
CA PHE A 178 -18.13 -6.39 1.91
C PHE A 178 -18.01 -7.51 0.87
N PRO A 179 -18.44 -8.72 1.15
CA PRO A 179 -19.16 -9.19 2.36
C PRO A 179 -18.27 -9.39 3.60
N ARG A 180 -16.95 -9.47 3.42
CA ARG A 180 -16.01 -9.60 4.54
C ARG A 180 -15.44 -8.23 4.90
N GLU A 181 -15.59 -7.83 6.16
CA GLU A 181 -15.10 -6.53 6.65
C GLU A 181 -13.57 -6.41 6.50
N SER A 182 -12.83 -7.40 6.97
CA SER A 182 -11.39 -7.51 6.78
C SER A 182 -10.97 -8.99 6.80
N VAL A 183 -9.83 -9.30 6.19
CA VAL A 183 -9.27 -10.66 6.17
C VAL A 183 -8.25 -10.86 7.28
N ALA A 184 -7.69 -9.78 7.82
CA ALA A 184 -6.80 -9.80 8.98
C ALA A 184 -6.77 -8.44 9.68
N ILE A 185 -6.29 -8.45 10.94
CA ILE A 185 -5.92 -7.26 11.71
C ILE A 185 -4.43 -7.32 12.00
N VAL A 186 -3.73 -6.21 11.76
CA VAL A 186 -2.31 -6.09 12.10
C VAL A 186 -2.18 -5.72 13.58
N THR A 187 -1.48 -6.55 14.32
CA THR A 187 -1.16 -6.30 15.72
C THR A 187 0.34 -6.04 15.89
N PRO A 188 0.82 -5.59 17.07
CA PRO A 188 2.25 -5.42 17.31
C PRO A 188 3.08 -6.69 17.08
N HIS A 189 2.47 -7.87 17.13
CA HIS A 189 3.18 -9.15 17.06
C HIS A 189 3.12 -9.82 15.68
N SER A 190 1.96 -9.79 15.02
CA SER A 190 1.79 -10.33 13.66
C SER A 190 0.40 -9.98 13.10
N PRO A 191 0.17 -10.07 11.78
CA PRO A 191 -1.19 -10.09 11.25
C PRO A 191 -1.98 -11.27 11.82
N VAL A 192 -3.20 -11.00 12.31
CA VAL A 192 -4.12 -12.03 12.84
C VAL A 192 -5.27 -12.20 11.86
N PRO A 193 -5.41 -13.39 11.22
CA PRO A 193 -6.51 -13.66 10.30
C PRO A 193 -7.86 -13.47 10.98
N GLN A 194 -8.82 -12.93 10.24
CA GLN A 194 -10.23 -12.85 10.64
C GLN A 194 -10.98 -14.06 10.07
N ALA A 195 -11.84 -14.64 10.87
CA ALA A 195 -12.67 -15.79 10.49
C ALA A 195 -13.81 -15.40 9.52
#